data_a118922f0b12c4b09849da5a4be1c353
#
_entry.id   a118922f0b12c4b09849da5a4be1c353
#
_cell.length_a   1.000
_cell.length_b   1.000
_cell.length_c   1.000
_cell.angle_alpha   90.00
_cell.angle_beta   90.00
_cell.angle_gamma   90.00
#
_symmetry.space_group_name_H-M   'P 1'
#
loop_
_entity.id
_entity.type
_entity.pdbx_description
1 polymer ?
#
loop_
_entity_poly.entity_id
_entity_poly.type
_entity_poly.pdbx_seq_one_letter_code
_entity_poly.pdbx_strand_id
1 'polypeptide(L)'
;MAGQEGTTGATAGTGTVETARHAAEHRVEGTDNSLAVRVFSAPNDADARPVLLIHGFASSTELNWVSTGWITALHDAGRKVIAVDLPGHGLSPAPEDLDAYTPSRIRAELLQILQDHHVRPLADGDATSGVDVLGYSLGSRLAWEFAGTQPQLVHRVVLGGPASIDPLATFDLEAAQAQLSDGAAIADPTTAELVRMAQLVPTNNMFSLLSMVEAIKTEPFAPEEAVPSMPILLVAGERDDLAGTLPTLLELARGRQGSDEHVRELILPARTHANAVTSRAYKQAAVEFING
;
A
#
# COMPACT_ATOMS: atom_id res chain seq x y z
N MET A 1 -42.03 -48.19 -25.38
CA MET A 1 -41.06 -47.30 -26.06
C MET A 1 -40.94 -46.03 -25.22
N ALA A 2 -39.93 -45.95 -24.40
CA ALA A 2 -39.68 -44.85 -23.51
C ALA A 2 -38.46 -44.07 -24.01
N GLY A 3 -38.62 -42.80 -24.31
CA GLY A 3 -37.54 -41.88 -24.62
C GLY A 3 -37.06 -41.22 -23.38
N GLN A 4 -35.76 -41.36 -23.11
CA GLN A 4 -35.07 -40.61 -22.07
C GLN A 4 -34.46 -39.32 -22.68
N GLU A 5 -34.90 -38.16 -22.18
CA GLU A 5 -34.25 -36.90 -22.44
C GLU A 5 -33.18 -36.67 -21.34
N GLY A 6 -31.94 -36.55 -21.80
CA GLY A 6 -30.81 -36.21 -20.94
C GLY A 6 -30.65 -34.69 -20.78
N THR A 7 -30.80 -34.19 -19.59
CA THR A 7 -30.46 -32.82 -19.21
C THR A 7 -28.95 -32.69 -18.92
N THR A 8 -28.24 -31.96 -19.77
CA THR A 8 -26.87 -31.53 -19.53
C THR A 8 -26.87 -30.33 -18.59
N GLY A 9 -26.51 -30.57 -17.35
CA GLY A 9 -26.23 -29.50 -16.37
C GLY A 9 -24.86 -28.84 -16.65
N ALA A 10 -24.87 -27.56 -16.95
CA ALA A 10 -23.66 -26.76 -17.01
C ALA A 10 -23.19 -26.41 -15.58
N THR A 11 -22.09 -26.97 -15.18
CA THR A 11 -21.37 -26.55 -13.98
C THR A 11 -20.62 -25.26 -14.25
N ALA A 12 -21.14 -24.12 -13.76
CA ALA A 12 -20.44 -22.85 -13.76
C ALA A 12 -19.28 -22.90 -12.73
N GLY A 13 -18.11 -22.44 -13.18
CA GLY A 13 -16.85 -22.61 -12.48
C GLY A 13 -16.74 -21.87 -11.16
N THR A 14 -16.30 -22.61 -10.17
CA THR A 14 -15.84 -22.15 -8.85
C THR A 14 -14.31 -21.97 -8.83
N GLY A 15 -13.69 -21.66 -9.98
CA GLY A 15 -12.23 -21.70 -10.15
C GLY A 15 -11.45 -20.48 -9.66
N THR A 16 -12.11 -19.35 -9.35
CA THR A 16 -11.39 -18.08 -9.11
C THR A 16 -11.08 -17.78 -7.62
N VAL A 17 -11.68 -18.49 -6.68
CA VAL A 17 -11.46 -18.25 -5.23
C VAL A 17 -10.41 -19.22 -4.65
N GLU A 18 -10.14 -20.32 -5.31
CA GLU A 18 -9.23 -21.37 -4.82
C GLU A 18 -7.76 -21.11 -5.15
N THR A 19 -7.46 -20.37 -6.23
CA THR A 19 -6.09 -20.04 -6.65
C THR A 19 -5.39 -19.06 -5.69
N ALA A 20 -6.13 -18.16 -5.04
CA ALA A 20 -5.55 -17.23 -4.06
C ALA A 20 -5.16 -17.91 -2.72
N ARG A 21 -5.67 -19.11 -2.45
CA ARG A 21 -5.35 -19.88 -1.22
C ARG A 21 -4.08 -20.72 -1.31
N HIS A 22 -3.46 -20.84 -2.46
CA HIS A 22 -2.26 -21.64 -2.68
C HIS A 22 -0.95 -20.85 -2.74
N ALA A 23 -0.99 -19.52 -2.62
CA ALA A 23 0.23 -18.77 -2.33
C ALA A 23 0.65 -19.16 -0.90
N ALA A 24 1.79 -19.85 -0.74
CA ALA A 24 2.28 -20.24 0.57
C ALA A 24 2.49 -19.00 1.43
N GLU A 25 1.63 -18.84 2.43
CA GLU A 25 1.69 -17.75 3.39
C GLU A 25 2.69 -18.12 4.46
N HIS A 26 3.85 -17.49 4.46
CA HIS A 26 4.82 -17.60 5.54
C HIS A 26 4.72 -16.37 6.42
N ARG A 27 4.23 -16.56 7.65
CA ARG A 27 4.35 -15.56 8.71
C ARG A 27 5.78 -15.60 9.23
N VAL A 28 6.52 -14.50 9.11
CA VAL A 28 7.79 -14.36 9.82
C VAL A 28 7.47 -13.91 11.25
N GLU A 29 7.82 -14.74 12.23
CA GLU A 29 7.76 -14.36 13.64
C GLU A 29 8.84 -13.31 13.89
N GLY A 30 8.41 -12.05 14.06
CA GLY A 30 9.26 -10.93 14.46
C GLY A 30 9.42 -10.85 15.97
N THR A 31 10.41 -10.10 16.42
CA THR A 31 10.54 -9.60 17.78
C THR A 31 9.30 -8.77 18.17
N ASP A 32 9.00 -8.61 19.45
CA ASP A 32 7.76 -8.00 19.99
C ASP A 32 7.33 -6.64 19.38
N ASN A 33 8.18 -5.98 18.60
CA ASN A 33 7.93 -4.70 17.94
C ASN A 33 8.04 -4.73 16.39
N SER A 34 8.15 -5.89 15.76
CA SER A 34 8.28 -5.95 14.29
C SER A 34 6.93 -5.99 13.58
N LEU A 35 6.90 -5.40 12.38
CA LEU A 35 5.72 -5.43 11.52
C LEU A 35 5.36 -6.87 11.13
N ALA A 36 4.07 -7.16 11.08
CA ALA A 36 3.61 -8.44 10.52
C ALA A 36 3.82 -8.44 9.00
N VAL A 37 4.45 -9.50 8.50
CA VAL A 37 4.80 -9.68 7.10
C VAL A 37 4.07 -10.90 6.54
N ARG A 38 3.46 -10.72 5.37
CA ARG A 38 2.88 -11.81 4.57
C ARG A 38 3.63 -11.92 3.25
N VAL A 39 4.20 -13.08 2.98
CA VAL A 39 4.91 -13.36 1.73
C VAL A 39 4.06 -14.26 0.85
N PHE A 40 3.88 -13.87 -0.39
CA PHE A 40 3.19 -14.64 -1.42
C PHE A 40 4.21 -15.00 -2.51
N SER A 41 4.45 -16.28 -2.69
CA SER A 41 5.40 -16.79 -3.68
C SER A 41 4.98 -16.43 -5.10
N ALA A 42 5.97 -16.28 -5.99
CA ALA A 42 5.71 -16.22 -7.42
C ALA A 42 5.20 -17.58 -7.95
N PRO A 43 4.48 -17.60 -9.07
CA PRO A 43 4.06 -18.87 -9.68
C PRO A 43 5.28 -19.73 -10.01
N ASN A 44 5.20 -21.03 -9.71
CA ASN A 44 6.28 -22.00 -9.95
C ASN A 44 7.63 -21.63 -9.30
N ASP A 45 7.60 -20.89 -8.18
CA ASP A 45 8.80 -20.38 -7.48
C ASP A 45 9.77 -19.64 -8.42
N ALA A 46 9.21 -18.91 -9.41
CA ALA A 46 10.00 -18.14 -10.35
C ALA A 46 10.87 -17.13 -9.60
N ASP A 47 12.15 -17.08 -9.98
CA ASP A 47 13.07 -16.07 -9.46
C ASP A 47 12.78 -14.73 -10.14
N ALA A 48 12.05 -13.86 -9.47
CA ALA A 48 11.63 -12.56 -9.95
C ALA A 48 11.82 -11.50 -8.86
N ARG A 49 12.10 -10.26 -9.29
CA ARG A 49 12.16 -9.12 -8.36
C ARG A 49 10.89 -9.05 -7.54
N PRO A 50 10.95 -9.01 -6.20
CA PRO A 50 9.76 -8.93 -5.37
C PRO A 50 9.07 -7.56 -5.47
N VAL A 51 7.78 -7.53 -5.09
CA VAL A 51 7.01 -6.30 -4.90
C VAL A 51 6.73 -6.13 -3.42
N LEU A 52 7.17 -5.01 -2.85
CA LEU A 52 6.81 -4.58 -1.49
C LEU A 52 5.47 -3.83 -1.53
N LEU A 53 4.51 -4.24 -0.72
CA LEU A 53 3.19 -3.60 -0.61
C LEU A 53 3.03 -2.92 0.74
N ILE A 54 2.67 -1.62 0.73
CA ILE A 54 2.47 -0.80 1.93
C ILE A 54 1.06 -0.21 1.88
N HIS A 55 0.19 -0.64 2.80
CA HIS A 55 -1.21 -0.22 2.84
C HIS A 55 -1.42 1.19 3.43
N GLY A 56 -2.65 1.71 3.32
CA GLY A 56 -3.04 3.01 3.85
C GLY A 56 -3.44 3.00 5.33
N PHE A 57 -3.63 4.21 5.88
CA PHE A 57 -4.16 4.41 7.24
C PHE A 57 -5.49 3.67 7.44
N ALA A 58 -5.69 3.11 8.62
CA ALA A 58 -6.88 2.36 9.03
C ALA A 58 -7.24 1.15 8.13
N SER A 59 -6.27 0.63 7.37
CA SER A 59 -6.40 -0.52 6.49
C SER A 59 -5.48 -1.67 6.92
N SER A 60 -5.19 -2.62 6.04
CA SER A 60 -4.28 -3.73 6.28
C SER A 60 -3.89 -4.40 4.96
N THR A 61 -2.92 -5.31 4.99
CA THR A 61 -2.61 -6.21 3.87
C THR A 61 -3.85 -6.94 3.38
N GLU A 62 -4.70 -7.42 4.29
CA GLU A 62 -5.95 -8.09 3.93
C GLU A 62 -6.89 -7.18 3.16
N LEU A 63 -7.14 -5.98 3.69
CA LEU A 63 -8.14 -5.05 3.14
C LEU A 63 -7.66 -4.36 1.87
N ASN A 64 -6.40 -3.89 1.84
CA ASN A 64 -5.88 -3.18 0.67
C ASN A 64 -5.50 -4.13 -0.48
N TRP A 65 -4.95 -5.30 -0.18
CA TRP A 65 -4.23 -6.08 -1.17
C TRP A 65 -4.89 -7.43 -1.48
N VAL A 66 -5.26 -8.21 -0.46
CA VAL A 66 -5.83 -9.55 -0.65
C VAL A 66 -7.27 -9.45 -1.14
N SER A 67 -8.14 -8.82 -0.35
CA SER A 67 -9.59 -8.72 -0.64
C SER A 67 -9.91 -7.93 -1.90
N THR A 68 -9.01 -7.06 -2.35
CA THR A 68 -9.17 -6.27 -3.58
C THR A 68 -8.59 -6.95 -4.83
N GLY A 69 -7.93 -8.10 -4.67
CA GLY A 69 -7.39 -8.91 -5.76
C GLY A 69 -6.03 -8.44 -6.31
N TRP A 70 -5.27 -7.64 -5.56
CA TRP A 70 -3.91 -7.25 -5.94
C TRP A 70 -2.95 -8.42 -5.91
N ILE A 71 -3.04 -9.29 -4.88
CA ILE A 71 -2.19 -10.48 -4.78
C ILE A 71 -2.36 -11.37 -6.01
N THR A 72 -3.60 -11.60 -6.44
CA THR A 72 -3.88 -12.37 -7.66
C THR A 72 -3.28 -11.70 -8.89
N ALA A 73 -3.46 -10.37 -9.05
CA ALA A 73 -2.94 -9.65 -10.22
C ALA A 73 -1.41 -9.68 -10.31
N LEU A 74 -0.71 -9.56 -9.17
CA LEU A 74 0.74 -9.62 -9.10
C LEU A 74 1.26 -11.06 -9.29
N HIS A 75 0.58 -12.05 -8.71
CA HIS A 75 0.91 -13.46 -8.91
C HIS A 75 0.75 -13.87 -10.38
N ASP A 76 -0.36 -13.48 -11.04
CA ASP A 76 -0.57 -13.77 -12.47
C ASP A 76 0.48 -13.09 -13.37
N ALA A 77 1.06 -12.00 -12.89
CA ALA A 77 2.18 -11.30 -13.52
C ALA A 77 3.57 -11.89 -13.20
N GLY A 78 3.62 -13.04 -12.50
CA GLY A 78 4.87 -13.73 -12.17
C GLY A 78 5.64 -13.13 -10.99
N ARG A 79 4.99 -12.29 -10.14
CA ARG A 79 5.69 -11.55 -9.11
C ARG A 79 5.55 -12.20 -7.72
N LYS A 80 6.68 -12.27 -7.00
CA LYS A 80 6.69 -12.50 -5.54
C LYS A 80 6.25 -11.21 -4.84
N VAL A 81 5.45 -11.35 -3.78
CA VAL A 81 4.95 -10.21 -3.00
C VAL A 81 5.41 -10.31 -1.55
N ILE A 82 5.88 -9.19 -1.01
CA ILE A 82 6.13 -8.98 0.41
C ILE A 82 5.15 -7.87 0.84
N ALA A 83 4.14 -8.23 1.61
CA ALA A 83 3.14 -7.28 2.10
C ALA A 83 3.29 -7.11 3.61
N VAL A 84 3.21 -5.88 4.09
CA VAL A 84 3.40 -5.54 5.50
C VAL A 84 2.13 -4.91 6.07
N ASP A 85 1.82 -5.22 7.32
CA ASP A 85 0.86 -4.47 8.10
C ASP A 85 1.61 -3.42 8.93
N LEU A 86 1.17 -2.15 8.86
CA LEU A 86 1.76 -1.05 9.62
C LEU A 86 1.54 -1.22 11.14
N PRO A 87 2.31 -0.56 12.03
CA PRO A 87 2.12 -0.69 13.46
C PRO A 87 0.68 -0.40 13.88
N GLY A 88 0.09 -1.26 14.71
CA GLY A 88 -1.29 -1.14 15.17
C GLY A 88 -2.37 -1.43 14.13
N HIS A 89 -1.99 -1.92 12.94
CA HIS A 89 -2.92 -2.31 11.87
C HIS A 89 -2.84 -3.81 11.58
N GLY A 90 -3.94 -4.38 11.10
CA GLY A 90 -4.00 -5.76 10.65
C GLY A 90 -3.51 -6.77 11.68
N LEU A 91 -2.43 -7.48 11.35
CA LEU A 91 -1.80 -8.49 12.22
C LEU A 91 -0.56 -7.95 12.96
N SER A 92 -0.16 -6.69 12.69
CA SER A 92 0.96 -6.07 13.40
C SER A 92 0.60 -5.76 14.85
N PRO A 93 1.58 -5.85 15.77
CA PRO A 93 1.39 -5.41 17.14
C PRO A 93 1.04 -3.92 17.20
N ALA A 94 0.42 -3.54 18.31
CA ALA A 94 0.11 -2.16 18.68
C ALA A 94 1.08 -1.72 19.80
N PRO A 95 2.27 -1.21 19.48
CA PRO A 95 3.26 -0.80 20.48
C PRO A 95 2.73 0.34 21.36
N GLU A 96 3.15 0.37 22.63
CA GLU A 96 2.88 1.50 23.53
C GLU A 96 3.80 2.68 23.25
N ASP A 97 4.99 2.39 22.69
CA ASP A 97 5.99 3.40 22.34
C ASP A 97 5.57 4.14 21.06
N LEU A 98 5.39 5.46 21.18
CA LEU A 98 5.01 6.32 20.07
C LEU A 98 6.05 6.33 18.94
N ASP A 99 7.33 6.18 19.26
CA ASP A 99 8.41 6.14 18.26
C ASP A 99 8.24 4.99 17.27
N ALA A 100 7.59 3.89 17.66
CA ALA A 100 7.32 2.77 16.77
C ALA A 100 6.38 3.11 15.60
N TYR A 101 5.62 4.20 15.71
CA TYR A 101 4.68 4.67 14.70
C TYR A 101 5.25 5.78 13.81
N THR A 102 6.46 6.26 14.08
CA THR A 102 7.05 7.33 13.28
C THR A 102 7.38 6.86 11.86
N PRO A 103 7.21 7.71 10.83
CA PRO A 103 7.55 7.36 9.45
C PRO A 103 8.99 6.88 9.27
N SER A 104 9.96 7.48 9.97
CA SER A 104 11.37 7.08 9.91
C SER A 104 11.59 5.68 10.49
N ARG A 105 10.94 5.35 11.61
CA ARG A 105 11.02 4.02 12.21
C ARG A 105 10.40 2.95 11.32
N ILE A 106 9.22 3.23 10.77
CA ILE A 106 8.55 2.31 9.84
C ILE A 106 9.45 2.05 8.63
N ARG A 107 10.06 3.08 8.02
CA ARG A 107 10.98 2.90 6.88
C ARG A 107 12.22 2.07 7.24
N ALA A 108 12.75 2.23 8.44
CA ALA A 108 13.85 1.40 8.92
C ALA A 108 13.43 -0.09 9.03
N GLU A 109 12.23 -0.36 9.53
CA GLU A 109 11.70 -1.74 9.59
C GLU A 109 11.41 -2.32 8.20
N LEU A 110 10.90 -1.52 7.25
CA LEU A 110 10.75 -1.95 5.86
C LEU A 110 12.10 -2.38 5.25
N LEU A 111 13.17 -1.61 5.50
CA LEU A 111 14.51 -1.96 5.05
C LEU A 111 14.99 -3.28 5.68
N GLN A 112 14.79 -3.45 6.99
CA GLN A 112 15.15 -4.68 7.69
C GLN A 112 14.38 -5.89 7.14
N ILE A 113 13.07 -5.76 6.91
CA ILE A 113 12.25 -6.81 6.29
C ILE A 113 12.80 -7.22 4.92
N LEU A 114 13.16 -6.26 4.08
CA LEU A 114 13.73 -6.58 2.77
C LEU A 114 15.09 -7.31 2.89
N GLN A 115 15.93 -6.96 3.86
CA GLN A 115 17.18 -7.65 4.15
C GLN A 115 16.94 -9.08 4.63
N ASP A 116 16.00 -9.29 5.54
CA ASP A 116 15.62 -10.62 6.07
C ASP A 116 15.05 -11.52 4.98
N HIS A 117 14.40 -10.93 3.97
CA HIS A 117 13.92 -11.64 2.78
C HIS A 117 14.95 -11.71 1.65
N HIS A 118 16.22 -11.40 1.93
CA HIS A 118 17.36 -11.50 1.01
C HIS A 118 17.23 -10.66 -0.27
N VAL A 119 16.51 -9.52 -0.18
CA VAL A 119 16.46 -8.56 -1.28
C VAL A 119 17.82 -7.90 -1.41
N ARG A 120 18.45 -8.10 -2.57
CA ARG A 120 19.79 -7.57 -2.88
C ARG A 120 19.68 -6.17 -3.49
N PRO A 121 20.71 -5.31 -3.35
CA PRO A 121 20.77 -4.06 -4.09
C PRO A 121 20.65 -4.30 -5.60
N LEU A 122 20.16 -3.28 -6.31
CA LEU A 122 20.07 -3.30 -7.77
C LEU A 122 21.43 -3.60 -8.39
N ALA A 123 21.44 -4.47 -9.38
CA ALA A 123 22.62 -4.83 -10.14
C ALA A 123 22.30 -4.85 -11.65
N ASP A 124 23.18 -4.27 -12.45
CA ASP A 124 23.00 -4.19 -13.90
C ASP A 124 22.84 -5.58 -14.53
N GLY A 125 21.79 -5.73 -15.34
CA GLY A 125 21.49 -6.99 -16.01
C GLY A 125 20.87 -8.08 -15.14
N ASP A 126 20.69 -7.85 -13.84
CA ASP A 126 20.01 -8.77 -12.92
C ASP A 126 18.56 -8.36 -12.68
N ALA A 127 17.63 -8.97 -13.41
CA ALA A 127 16.20 -8.70 -13.31
C ALA A 127 15.58 -9.16 -11.96
N THR A 128 16.33 -9.89 -11.12
CA THR A 128 15.88 -10.37 -9.82
C THR A 128 16.34 -9.48 -8.67
N SER A 129 17.32 -8.61 -8.90
CA SER A 129 17.87 -7.69 -7.91
C SER A 129 16.95 -6.50 -7.64
N GLY A 130 17.00 -5.94 -6.43
CA GLY A 130 16.17 -4.84 -5.99
C GLY A 130 14.73 -5.26 -5.66
N VAL A 131 13.87 -4.26 -5.50
CA VAL A 131 12.45 -4.38 -5.18
C VAL A 131 11.65 -3.33 -5.94
N ASP A 132 10.44 -3.67 -6.39
CA ASP A 132 9.44 -2.68 -6.78
C ASP A 132 8.58 -2.35 -5.58
N VAL A 133 8.25 -1.08 -5.36
CA VAL A 133 7.48 -0.65 -4.19
C VAL A 133 6.12 -0.11 -4.62
N LEU A 134 5.07 -0.57 -3.96
CA LEU A 134 3.71 -0.13 -4.21
C LEU A 134 3.07 0.30 -2.90
N GLY A 135 2.74 1.58 -2.79
CA GLY A 135 2.09 2.17 -1.62
C GLY A 135 0.70 2.70 -1.94
N TYR A 136 -0.17 2.74 -0.92
CA TYR A 136 -1.49 3.35 -1.03
C TYR A 136 -1.74 4.34 0.12
N SER A 137 -2.19 5.57 -0.20
CA SER A 137 -2.50 6.61 0.80
C SER A 137 -1.31 6.88 1.72
N LEU A 138 -1.40 6.67 3.03
CA LEU A 138 -0.26 6.73 3.96
C LEU A 138 0.91 5.86 3.47
N GLY A 139 0.61 4.66 2.94
CA GLY A 139 1.64 3.80 2.33
C GLY A 139 2.31 4.44 1.11
N SER A 140 1.64 5.34 0.40
CA SER A 140 2.27 6.11 -0.70
C SER A 140 3.29 7.12 -0.20
N ARG A 141 3.02 7.80 0.91
CA ARG A 141 3.99 8.66 1.59
C ARG A 141 5.23 7.85 1.98
N LEU A 142 5.02 6.74 2.70
CA LEU A 142 6.12 5.87 3.14
C LEU A 142 6.92 5.31 1.96
N ALA A 143 6.25 4.93 0.87
CA ALA A 143 6.89 4.45 -0.36
C ALA A 143 7.72 5.54 -1.06
N TRP A 144 7.20 6.79 -1.12
CA TRP A 144 7.94 7.93 -1.67
C TRP A 144 9.24 8.17 -0.89
N GLU A 145 9.13 8.32 0.44
CA GLU A 145 10.28 8.56 1.31
C GLU A 145 11.26 7.38 1.31
N PHE A 146 10.74 6.13 1.31
CA PHE A 146 11.59 4.93 1.23
C PHE A 146 12.36 4.89 -0.07
N ALA A 147 11.71 5.10 -1.20
CA ALA A 147 12.35 5.09 -2.51
C ALA A 147 13.37 6.22 -2.68
N GLY A 148 13.06 7.42 -2.18
CA GLY A 148 13.99 8.54 -2.20
C GLY A 148 15.25 8.33 -1.36
N THR A 149 15.14 7.59 -0.25
CA THR A 149 16.26 7.29 0.65
C THR A 149 16.98 5.98 0.35
N GLN A 150 16.38 5.07 -0.42
CA GLN A 150 16.95 3.76 -0.79
C GLN A 150 17.04 3.56 -2.32
N PRO A 151 17.60 4.52 -3.09
CA PRO A 151 17.60 4.45 -4.55
C PRO A 151 18.41 3.25 -5.09
N GLN A 152 19.36 2.72 -4.32
CA GLN A 152 20.14 1.54 -4.68
C GLN A 152 19.36 0.22 -4.54
N LEU A 153 18.19 0.24 -3.94
CA LEU A 153 17.37 -0.94 -3.67
C LEU A 153 16.07 -0.94 -4.47
N VAL A 154 15.48 0.24 -4.69
CA VAL A 154 14.18 0.38 -5.33
C VAL A 154 14.33 0.55 -6.85
N HIS A 155 13.68 -0.36 -7.60
CA HIS A 155 13.71 -0.33 -9.06
C HIS A 155 12.60 0.56 -9.64
N ARG A 156 11.36 0.42 -9.15
CA ARG A 156 10.20 1.23 -9.57
C ARG A 156 9.26 1.48 -8.40
N VAL A 157 8.51 2.58 -8.48
CA VAL A 157 7.55 2.97 -7.45
C VAL A 157 6.17 3.19 -8.05
N VAL A 158 5.14 2.65 -7.41
CA VAL A 158 3.74 2.90 -7.74
C VAL A 158 3.05 3.48 -6.52
N LEU A 159 2.47 4.66 -6.66
CA LEU A 159 1.79 5.38 -5.58
C LEU A 159 0.30 5.54 -5.89
N GLY A 160 -0.54 4.96 -5.05
CA GLY A 160 -1.99 5.09 -5.16
C GLY A 160 -2.56 6.06 -4.12
N GLY A 161 -3.37 7.03 -4.55
CA GLY A 161 -3.90 8.07 -3.68
C GLY A 161 -2.84 8.91 -2.98
N PRO A 162 -1.73 9.30 -3.68
CA PRO A 162 -0.66 10.06 -3.05
C PRO A 162 -1.00 11.55 -2.95
N ALA A 163 -0.49 12.19 -1.90
CA ALA A 163 -0.60 13.62 -1.69
C ALA A 163 0.75 14.21 -1.25
N SER A 164 1.07 15.43 -1.67
CA SER A 164 2.26 16.16 -1.19
C SER A 164 2.04 16.78 0.19
N ILE A 165 0.80 17.00 0.57
CA ILE A 165 0.39 17.41 1.92
C ILE A 165 -0.29 16.20 2.56
N ASP A 166 0.31 15.67 3.63
CA ASP A 166 -0.23 14.51 4.35
C ASP A 166 -1.58 14.86 5.02
N PRO A 167 -2.70 14.23 4.65
CA PRO A 167 -3.99 14.48 5.29
C PRO A 167 -3.98 14.24 6.80
N LEU A 168 -3.10 13.36 7.30
CA LEU A 168 -2.95 13.09 8.74
C LEU A 168 -2.24 14.22 9.48
N ALA A 169 -1.48 15.07 8.80
CA ALA A 169 -0.83 16.22 9.44
C ALA A 169 -1.84 17.25 9.98
N THR A 170 -2.98 17.41 9.30
CA THR A 170 -4.05 18.32 9.71
C THR A 170 -5.14 17.66 10.55
N PHE A 171 -5.04 16.36 10.81
CA PHE A 171 -6.03 15.61 11.58
C PHE A 171 -6.18 16.17 13.00
N ASP A 172 -7.41 16.43 13.43
CA ASP A 172 -7.72 16.96 14.77
C ASP A 172 -7.82 15.80 15.77
N LEU A 173 -6.69 15.51 16.46
CA LEU A 173 -6.60 14.45 17.45
C LEU A 173 -7.56 14.66 18.63
N GLU A 174 -7.70 15.90 19.11
CA GLU A 174 -8.53 16.23 20.25
C GLU A 174 -10.02 16.01 19.93
N ALA A 175 -10.46 16.48 18.75
CA ALA A 175 -11.83 16.24 18.27
C ALA A 175 -12.11 14.75 18.05
N ALA A 176 -11.15 13.99 17.51
CA ALA A 176 -11.29 12.54 17.31
C ALA A 176 -11.40 11.80 18.66
N GLN A 177 -10.58 12.16 19.66
CA GLN A 177 -10.65 11.60 21.02
C GLN A 177 -12.00 11.91 21.68
N ALA A 178 -12.49 13.16 21.58
CA ALA A 178 -13.79 13.55 22.10
C ALA A 178 -14.95 12.80 21.43
N GLN A 179 -14.84 12.58 20.11
CA GLN A 179 -15.85 11.77 19.39
C GLN A 179 -15.85 10.32 19.87
N LEU A 180 -14.69 9.71 20.12
CA LEU A 180 -14.57 8.33 20.57
C LEU A 180 -15.03 8.14 22.03
N SER A 181 -14.84 9.14 22.92
CA SER A 181 -15.21 9.05 24.32
C SER A 181 -16.65 9.46 24.58
N ASP A 182 -17.12 10.56 23.99
CA ASP A 182 -18.37 11.23 24.34
C ASP A 182 -19.35 11.33 23.17
N GLY A 183 -18.97 10.87 21.97
CA GLY A 183 -19.78 11.00 20.75
C GLY A 183 -19.86 12.43 20.22
N ALA A 184 -18.90 13.30 20.57
CA ALA A 184 -18.85 14.69 20.10
C ALA A 184 -18.72 14.75 18.56
N ALA A 185 -19.35 15.76 17.96
CA ALA A 185 -19.24 15.96 16.51
C ALA A 185 -17.86 16.52 16.14
N ILE A 186 -17.24 15.95 15.11
CA ILE A 186 -15.98 16.44 14.55
C ILE A 186 -16.30 17.52 13.50
N ALA A 187 -15.77 18.73 13.69
CA ALA A 187 -16.05 19.86 12.81
C ALA A 187 -15.19 19.83 11.52
N ASP A 188 -13.93 19.36 11.63
CA ASP A 188 -13.05 19.22 10.47
C ASP A 188 -13.50 18.05 9.57
N PRO A 189 -13.84 18.30 8.29
CA PRO A 189 -14.38 17.27 7.41
C PRO A 189 -13.37 16.16 7.08
N THR A 190 -12.08 16.48 7.01
CA THR A 190 -11.02 15.49 6.75
C THR A 190 -10.87 14.54 7.93
N THR A 191 -10.79 15.06 9.15
CA THR A 191 -10.74 14.26 10.37
C THR A 191 -12.00 13.40 10.52
N ALA A 192 -13.19 13.98 10.30
CA ALA A 192 -14.46 13.26 10.40
C ALA A 192 -14.51 12.07 9.41
N GLU A 193 -14.08 12.27 8.17
CA GLU A 193 -14.05 11.22 7.14
C GLU A 193 -13.03 10.12 7.49
N LEU A 194 -11.82 10.47 7.94
CA LEU A 194 -10.79 9.52 8.32
C LEU A 194 -11.21 8.69 9.54
N VAL A 195 -11.82 9.31 10.56
CA VAL A 195 -12.39 8.59 11.73
C VAL A 195 -13.53 7.68 11.29
N ARG A 196 -14.42 8.17 10.43
CA ARG A 196 -15.53 7.35 9.91
C ARG A 196 -15.01 6.14 9.13
N MET A 197 -14.00 6.32 8.27
CA MET A 197 -13.39 5.21 7.53
C MET A 197 -12.75 4.19 8.48
N ALA A 198 -12.05 4.65 9.51
CA ALA A 198 -11.42 3.79 10.50
C ALA A 198 -12.46 2.96 11.29
N GLN A 199 -13.59 3.55 11.63
CA GLN A 199 -14.68 2.88 12.35
C GLN A 199 -15.46 1.86 11.50
N LEU A 200 -15.39 1.94 10.17
CA LEU A 200 -15.98 0.94 9.27
C LEU A 200 -15.27 -0.42 9.33
N VAL A 201 -14.06 -0.47 9.88
CA VAL A 201 -13.29 -1.70 10.06
C VAL A 201 -13.34 -2.11 11.54
N PRO A 202 -14.18 -3.08 11.93
CA PRO A 202 -14.42 -3.42 13.34
C PRO A 202 -13.18 -3.95 14.08
N THR A 203 -12.18 -4.43 13.34
CA THR A 203 -10.93 -4.95 13.90
C THR A 203 -9.87 -3.87 14.14
N ASN A 204 -10.10 -2.63 13.73
CA ASN A 204 -9.19 -1.53 13.98
C ASN A 204 -9.11 -1.19 15.46
N ASN A 205 -7.89 -1.04 15.95
CA ASN A 205 -7.61 -0.47 17.27
C ASN A 205 -7.54 1.05 17.16
N MET A 206 -8.60 1.75 17.50
CA MET A 206 -8.68 3.21 17.38
C MET A 206 -7.58 3.93 18.17
N PHE A 207 -7.16 3.42 19.33
CA PHE A 207 -6.08 4.02 20.10
C PHE A 207 -4.75 3.97 19.34
N SER A 208 -4.42 2.82 18.73
CA SER A 208 -3.20 2.69 17.91
C SER A 208 -3.24 3.57 16.67
N LEU A 209 -4.43 3.74 16.07
CA LEU A 209 -4.60 4.66 14.94
C LEU A 209 -4.36 6.11 15.34
N LEU A 210 -4.80 6.53 16.52
CA LEU A 210 -4.52 7.87 17.03
C LEU A 210 -3.03 8.04 17.37
N SER A 211 -2.37 7.02 17.94
CA SER A 211 -0.91 7.02 18.13
C SER A 211 -0.16 7.17 16.80
N MET A 212 -0.62 6.49 15.73
CA MET A 212 -0.05 6.67 14.39
C MET A 212 -0.16 8.13 13.92
N VAL A 213 -1.33 8.75 14.07
CA VAL A 213 -1.53 10.16 13.70
C VAL A 213 -0.61 11.08 14.51
N GLU A 214 -0.52 10.85 15.82
CA GLU A 214 0.35 11.63 16.71
C GLU A 214 1.81 11.53 16.28
N ALA A 215 2.31 10.32 16.03
CA ALA A 215 3.67 10.08 15.56
C ALA A 215 3.96 10.73 14.20
N ILE A 216 3.02 10.63 13.25
CA ILE A 216 3.15 11.26 11.92
C ILE A 216 3.30 12.78 12.04
N LYS A 217 2.63 13.41 12.99
CA LYS A 217 2.75 14.86 13.23
C LYS A 217 4.12 15.27 13.76
N THR A 218 4.88 14.37 14.39
CA THR A 218 6.25 14.66 14.85
C THR A 218 7.26 14.65 13.71
N GLU A 219 6.95 13.97 12.60
CA GLU A 219 7.78 13.91 11.39
C GLU A 219 6.95 14.36 10.17
N PRO A 220 6.77 15.67 9.93
CA PRO A 220 6.02 16.19 8.79
C PRO A 220 6.56 15.69 7.45
N PHE A 221 5.66 15.43 6.50
CA PHE A 221 6.06 15.02 5.16
C PHE A 221 6.67 16.20 4.39
N ALA A 222 7.92 16.06 3.99
CA ALA A 222 8.68 16.98 3.16
C ALA A 222 9.11 16.27 1.87
N PRO A 223 8.23 16.13 0.86
CA PRO A 223 8.49 15.32 -0.32
C PRO A 223 9.70 15.78 -1.14
N GLU A 224 10.04 17.07 -1.08
CA GLU A 224 11.22 17.65 -1.74
C GLU A 224 12.56 17.16 -1.18
N GLU A 225 12.60 16.70 0.06
CA GLU A 225 13.83 16.23 0.71
C GLU A 225 14.22 14.81 0.28
N ALA A 226 13.26 14.03 -0.21
CA ALA A 226 13.46 12.62 -0.57
C ALA A 226 12.76 12.24 -1.89
N VAL A 227 13.01 13.01 -2.95
CA VAL A 227 12.38 12.75 -4.27
C VAL A 227 12.95 11.46 -4.87
N PRO A 228 12.09 10.47 -5.23
CA PRO A 228 12.53 9.25 -5.88
C PRO A 228 13.24 9.51 -7.22
N SER A 229 14.34 8.79 -7.48
CA SER A 229 15.14 8.91 -8.70
C SER A 229 14.90 7.79 -9.72
N MET A 230 14.09 6.79 -9.38
CA MET A 230 13.70 5.69 -10.27
C MET A 230 12.35 6.00 -10.93
N PRO A 231 11.94 5.21 -11.95
CA PRO A 231 10.63 5.38 -12.57
C PRO A 231 9.49 5.31 -11.54
N ILE A 232 8.50 6.21 -11.69
CA ILE A 232 7.38 6.36 -10.77
C ILE A 232 6.04 6.46 -11.51
N LEU A 233 5.03 5.75 -11.01
CA LEU A 233 3.64 5.85 -11.43
C LEU A 233 2.79 6.41 -10.28
N LEU A 234 2.15 7.56 -10.48
CA LEU A 234 1.21 8.15 -9.54
C LEU A 234 -0.22 7.91 -10.03
N VAL A 235 -1.07 7.39 -9.15
CA VAL A 235 -2.46 7.03 -9.48
C VAL A 235 -3.41 7.64 -8.47
N ALA A 236 -4.43 8.35 -8.94
CA ALA A 236 -5.49 8.86 -8.07
C ALA A 236 -6.87 8.66 -8.70
N GLY A 237 -7.90 8.68 -7.89
CA GLY A 237 -9.27 8.78 -8.36
C GLY A 237 -9.60 10.21 -8.79
N GLU A 238 -10.45 10.38 -9.81
CA GLU A 238 -10.95 11.69 -10.25
C GLU A 238 -11.68 12.45 -9.11
N ARG A 239 -12.24 11.67 -8.15
CA ARG A 239 -12.98 12.19 -6.98
C ARG A 239 -12.25 11.89 -5.68
N ASP A 240 -10.93 11.88 -5.74
CA ASP A 240 -10.06 11.63 -4.58
C ASP A 240 -9.59 12.98 -4.00
N ASP A 241 -10.40 13.55 -3.12
CA ASP A 241 -10.10 14.84 -2.49
C ASP A 241 -8.85 14.76 -1.59
N LEU A 242 -8.51 13.58 -1.05
CA LEU A 242 -7.30 13.39 -0.23
C LEU A 242 -6.03 13.42 -1.08
N ALA A 243 -6.11 13.08 -2.36
CA ALA A 243 -5.00 13.14 -3.31
C ALA A 243 -4.93 14.47 -4.09
N GLY A 244 -5.66 15.49 -3.69
CA GLY A 244 -5.77 16.77 -4.42
C GLY A 244 -4.44 17.50 -4.64
N THR A 245 -3.39 17.19 -3.88
CA THR A 245 -2.05 17.77 -4.00
C THR A 245 -1.06 16.88 -4.78
N LEU A 246 -1.53 15.80 -5.43
CA LEU A 246 -0.73 14.94 -6.31
C LEU A 246 0.08 15.73 -7.39
N PRO A 247 -0.44 16.78 -8.02
CA PRO A 247 0.31 17.53 -9.03
C PRO A 247 1.67 18.05 -8.54
N THR A 248 1.79 18.42 -7.28
CA THR A 248 3.08 18.83 -6.69
C THR A 248 4.09 17.69 -6.67
N LEU A 249 3.66 16.45 -6.36
CA LEU A 249 4.55 15.27 -6.41
C LEU A 249 5.00 14.97 -7.85
N LEU A 250 4.11 15.15 -8.84
CA LEU A 250 4.46 15.02 -10.25
C LEU A 250 5.53 16.03 -10.67
N GLU A 251 5.38 17.29 -10.27
CA GLU A 251 6.37 18.34 -10.56
C GLU A 251 7.73 18.03 -9.94
N LEU A 252 7.76 17.60 -8.67
CA LEU A 252 8.99 17.18 -7.99
C LEU A 252 9.66 16.00 -8.68
N ALA A 253 8.90 14.96 -9.01
CA ALA A 253 9.43 13.77 -9.68
C ALA A 253 9.99 14.10 -11.07
N ARG A 254 9.28 14.87 -11.89
CA ARG A 254 9.72 15.33 -13.22
C ARG A 254 10.97 16.20 -13.13
N GLY A 255 10.99 17.13 -12.16
CA GLY A 255 12.17 17.98 -11.92
C GLY A 255 13.40 17.19 -11.53
N ARG A 256 13.26 16.11 -10.76
CA ARG A 256 14.37 15.25 -10.35
C ARG A 256 14.91 14.38 -11.49
N GLN A 257 14.04 13.81 -12.31
CA GLN A 257 14.41 12.83 -13.32
C GLN A 257 14.84 13.44 -14.66
N GLY A 258 14.56 14.70 -14.88
CA GLY A 258 14.96 15.41 -16.10
C GLY A 258 14.28 14.91 -17.40
N SER A 259 13.35 13.95 -17.28
CA SER A 259 12.57 13.45 -18.41
C SER A 259 11.16 12.99 -17.95
N ASP A 260 10.16 13.21 -18.80
CA ASP A 260 8.79 12.77 -18.57
C ASP A 260 8.61 11.25 -18.78
N GLU A 261 9.58 10.57 -19.37
CA GLU A 261 9.46 9.15 -19.71
C GLU A 261 9.38 8.24 -18.49
N HIS A 262 10.00 8.65 -17.39
CA HIS A 262 10.05 7.88 -16.16
C HIS A 262 8.95 8.25 -15.14
N VAL A 263 8.18 9.31 -15.41
CA VAL A 263 7.12 9.78 -14.52
C VAL A 263 5.77 9.65 -15.21
N ARG A 264 4.93 8.73 -14.73
CA ARG A 264 3.61 8.47 -15.28
C ARG A 264 2.52 8.88 -14.29
N GLU A 265 1.40 9.34 -14.82
CA GLU A 265 0.19 9.67 -14.09
C GLU A 265 -0.99 8.86 -14.63
N LEU A 266 -1.86 8.42 -13.72
CA LEU A 266 -3.14 7.80 -14.08
C LEU A 266 -4.25 8.34 -13.18
N ILE A 267 -5.19 9.07 -13.79
CA ILE A 267 -6.42 9.47 -13.10
C ILE A 267 -7.55 8.49 -13.45
N LEU A 268 -8.13 7.91 -12.41
CA LEU A 268 -9.18 6.89 -12.53
C LEU A 268 -10.56 7.56 -12.55
N PRO A 269 -11.32 7.47 -13.65
CA PRO A 269 -12.62 8.13 -13.75
C PRO A 269 -13.58 7.68 -12.65
N ALA A 270 -14.30 8.65 -12.04
CA ALA A 270 -15.33 8.46 -11.03
C ALA A 270 -14.89 7.68 -9.76
N ARG A 271 -13.59 7.47 -9.52
CA ARG A 271 -13.08 6.83 -8.32
C ARG A 271 -12.79 7.84 -7.22
N THR A 272 -13.07 7.42 -5.99
CA THR A 272 -12.75 8.13 -4.75
C THR A 272 -11.51 7.51 -4.11
N HIS A 273 -10.97 8.13 -3.06
CA HIS A 273 -9.88 7.58 -2.26
C HIS A 273 -10.16 6.15 -1.76
N ALA A 274 -11.34 5.90 -1.23
CA ALA A 274 -11.71 4.60 -0.67
C ALA A 274 -11.80 3.47 -1.71
N ASN A 275 -12.15 3.76 -2.97
CA ASN A 275 -12.42 2.72 -3.96
C ASN A 275 -11.45 2.68 -5.15
N ALA A 276 -10.51 3.61 -5.26
CA ALA A 276 -9.51 3.59 -6.32
C ALA A 276 -8.62 2.33 -6.24
N VAL A 277 -8.27 1.87 -5.04
CA VAL A 277 -7.49 0.66 -4.81
C VAL A 277 -8.14 -0.61 -5.39
N THR A 278 -9.45 -0.65 -5.52
CA THR A 278 -10.19 -1.80 -6.09
C THR A 278 -10.20 -1.79 -7.63
N SER A 279 -9.74 -0.70 -8.27
CA SER A 279 -9.83 -0.51 -9.72
C SER A 279 -9.02 -1.54 -10.50
N ARG A 280 -9.68 -2.18 -11.47
CA ARG A 280 -8.99 -3.06 -12.43
C ARG A 280 -7.98 -2.30 -13.28
N ALA A 281 -8.33 -1.09 -13.73
CA ALA A 281 -7.44 -0.25 -14.53
C ALA A 281 -6.18 0.14 -13.75
N TYR A 282 -6.30 0.41 -12.45
CA TYR A 282 -5.14 0.67 -11.59
C TYR A 282 -4.23 -0.55 -11.52
N LYS A 283 -4.77 -1.72 -11.17
CA LYS A 283 -3.99 -2.97 -11.09
C LYS A 283 -3.26 -3.28 -12.40
N GLN A 284 -3.96 -3.16 -13.52
CA GLN A 284 -3.37 -3.38 -14.83
C GLN A 284 -2.23 -2.40 -15.12
N ALA A 285 -2.45 -1.10 -14.93
CA ALA A 285 -1.42 -0.08 -15.17
C ALA A 285 -0.19 -0.27 -14.25
N ALA A 286 -0.41 -0.62 -12.97
CA ALA A 286 0.68 -0.89 -12.05
C ALA A 286 1.49 -2.13 -12.46
N VAL A 287 0.83 -3.23 -12.82
CA VAL A 287 1.49 -4.46 -13.29
C VAL A 287 2.28 -4.21 -14.58
N GLU A 288 1.69 -3.51 -15.55
CA GLU A 288 2.38 -3.13 -16.79
C GLU A 288 3.59 -2.24 -16.50
N PHE A 289 3.45 -1.31 -15.55
CA PHE A 289 4.53 -0.39 -15.19
C PHE A 289 5.70 -1.10 -14.53
N ILE A 290 5.48 -2.03 -13.59
CA ILE A 290 6.58 -2.72 -12.89
C ILE A 290 7.23 -3.83 -13.74
N ASN A 291 6.59 -4.27 -14.83
CA ASN A 291 7.12 -5.31 -15.73
C ASN A 291 7.79 -4.76 -17.01
N GLY A 292 7.58 -3.49 -17.34
CA GLY A 292 8.19 -2.83 -18.51
C GLY A 292 9.41 -2.03 -18.14
#